data_f63c62e4f752f1901abb4e308a2e6ecf
#
_entry.id   f63c62e4f752f1901abb4e308a2e6ecf
#
_cell.length_a   1.000
_cell.length_b   1.000
_cell.length_c   1.000
_cell.angle_alpha   90.00
_cell.angle_beta   90.00
_cell.angle_gamma   90.00
#
_symmetry.space_group_name_H-M   'P 1'
#
loop_
_entity.id
_entity.type
_entity.pdbx_description
1 polymer ?
#
loop_
_entity_poly.entity_id
_entity_poly.type
_entity_poly.pdbx_seq_one_letter_code
_entity_poly.pdbx_strand_id
1 'polypeptide(L)' 'MKVLCACEESQEVCKAFRELGHEAYSCDIQEPSGGHPEWHILGDALKTIEGGQVTTMDGQVHDVGRWDMLIAHPPCTH' A
#
# COMPACT_ATOMS: atom_id res chain seq x y z
N MET A 1 13.56 3.05 0.25
CA MET A 1 12.56 4.04 0.69
C MET A 1 11.23 3.34 0.89
N LYS A 2 10.48 3.75 1.89
CA LYS A 2 9.17 3.16 2.18
C LYS A 2 8.09 3.99 1.53
N VAL A 3 7.32 3.38 0.64
CA VAL A 3 6.33 4.06 -0.18
C VAL A 3 4.95 3.49 0.09
N LEU A 4 3.99 4.36 0.35
CA LEU A 4 2.59 3.96 0.47
C LEU A 4 1.83 4.46 -0.75
N CYS A 5 1.18 3.53 -1.45
CA CYS A 5 0.32 3.83 -2.59
C CYS A 5 -1.13 3.69 -2.13
N ALA A 6 -1.72 4.80 -1.71
CA ALA A 6 -3.08 4.80 -1.17
C ALA A 6 -4.11 4.76 -2.29
N CYS A 7 -5.21 4.05 -2.04
CA CYS A 7 -6.30 3.89 -3.00
C CYS A 7 -5.87 3.22 -4.31
N GLU A 8 -4.98 2.23 -4.19
CA GLU A 8 -4.47 1.53 -5.37
C GLU A 8 -4.73 0.03 -5.29
N GLU A 9 -5.89 -0.40 -5.71
CA GLU A 9 -6.22 -1.82 -5.69
C GLU A 9 -5.52 -2.59 -6.82
N SER A 10 -5.14 -1.92 -7.91
CA SER A 10 -4.43 -2.56 -9.03
C SER A 10 -2.97 -2.85 -8.74
N GLN A 11 -2.39 -2.17 -7.78
CA GLN A 11 -0.98 -2.32 -7.37
C GLN A 11 0.05 -2.02 -8.48
N GLU A 12 -0.34 -1.32 -9.52
CA GLU A 12 0.58 -1.05 -10.63
C GLU A 12 1.75 -0.16 -10.23
N VAL A 13 1.47 0.91 -9.50
CA VAL A 13 2.53 1.81 -9.04
C VAL A 13 3.35 1.14 -7.95
N CYS A 14 2.69 0.38 -7.08
CA CYS A 14 3.38 -0.39 -6.04
C CYS A 14 4.39 -1.36 -6.65
N LYS A 15 3.97 -2.09 -7.69
CA LYS A 15 4.87 -3.01 -8.41
C LYS A 15 6.06 -2.27 -9.01
N ALA A 16 5.82 -1.12 -9.61
CA ALA A 16 6.88 -0.34 -10.23
C ALA A 16 7.94 0.10 -9.22
N PHE A 17 7.51 0.57 -8.05
CA PHE A 17 8.45 0.95 -7.01
C PHE A 17 9.23 -0.24 -6.46
N ARG A 18 8.60 -1.40 -6.35
CA ARG A 18 9.30 -2.60 -5.89
C ARG A 18 10.34 -3.06 -6.89
N GLU A 19 10.08 -2.93 -8.18
CA GLU A 19 11.07 -3.23 -9.21
C GLU A 19 12.29 -2.32 -9.12
N LEU A 20 12.11 -1.11 -8.61
CA LEU A 20 13.21 -0.18 -8.38
C LEU A 20 13.93 -0.43 -7.06
N GLY A 21 13.51 -1.41 -6.29
CA GLY A 21 14.15 -1.77 -5.05
C GLY A 21 13.59 -1.08 -3.81
N HIS A 22 12.47 -0.40 -3.93
CA HIS A 22 11.84 0.27 -2.78
C HIS A 22 10.88 -0.67 -2.07
N GLU A 23 10.69 -0.43 -0.77
CA GLU A 23 9.68 -1.13 0.00
C GLU A 23 8.36 -0.39 -0.19
N ALA A 24 7.50 -0.92 -1.04
CA ALA A 24 6.24 -0.27 -1.39
C ALA A 24 5.04 -1.15 -1.00
N TYR A 25 3.99 -0.48 -0.55
CA TYR A 25 2.73 -1.14 -0.18
C TYR A 25 1.58 -0.41 -0.82
N SER A 26 0.56 -1.17 -1.24
CA SER A 26 -0.71 -0.61 -1.70
C SER A 26 -1.71 -0.63 -0.55
N CYS A 27 -2.67 0.26 -0.58
CA CYS A 27 -3.71 0.33 0.44
C CYS A 27 -5.03 0.71 -0.20
N ASP A 28 -6.07 -0.06 0.09
CA ASP A 28 -7.42 0.22 -0.38
C ASP A 28 -8.41 -0.55 0.49
N ILE A 29 -9.67 -0.13 0.49
CA ILE A 29 -10.73 -0.86 1.17
C ILE A 29 -11.15 -2.10 0.36
N GLN A 30 -10.78 -2.16 -0.91
CA GLN A 30 -11.05 -3.31 -1.78
C GLN A 30 -9.86 -4.24 -1.83
N GLU A 31 -10.13 -5.52 -2.11
CA GLU A 31 -9.07 -6.48 -2.34
C GLU A 31 -8.25 -6.11 -3.58
N PRO A 32 -6.95 -6.42 -3.59
CA PRO A 32 -6.11 -6.03 -4.71
C PRO A 32 -6.40 -6.89 -5.94
N SER A 33 -6.48 -6.26 -7.10
CA SER A 33 -6.54 -6.98 -8.37
C SER A 33 -5.14 -7.25 -8.92
N GLY A 34 -4.12 -6.68 -8.31
CA GLY A 34 -2.74 -6.83 -8.76
C GLY A 34 -2.09 -8.17 -8.46
N GLY A 35 -2.72 -9.01 -7.66
CA GLY A 35 -2.22 -10.36 -7.39
C GLY A 35 -1.16 -10.45 -6.30
N HIS A 36 -0.94 -9.41 -5.53
CA HIS A 36 0.08 -9.38 -4.47
C HIS A 36 -0.53 -9.02 -3.11
N PRO A 37 -1.25 -9.94 -2.47
CA PRO A 37 -1.81 -9.67 -1.14
C PRO A 37 -0.73 -9.37 -0.09
N GLU A 38 0.48 -9.88 -0.28
CA GLU A 38 1.62 -9.63 0.61
C GLU A 38 2.08 -8.17 0.60
N TRP A 39 1.65 -7.39 -0.38
CA TRP A 39 1.99 -5.96 -0.48
C TRP A 39 0.78 -5.06 -0.23
N HIS A 40 -0.38 -5.64 -0.01
CA HIS A 40 -1.63 -4.88 0.08
C HIS A 40 -2.12 -4.78 1.52
N ILE A 41 -2.43 -3.57 1.93
CA ILE A 41 -3.03 -3.29 3.23
C ILE A 41 -4.51 -3.02 3.01
N LEU A 42 -5.33 -3.97 3.43
CA LEU A 42 -6.78 -3.83 3.28
C LEU A 42 -7.32 -2.99 4.43
N GLY A 43 -7.83 -1.82 4.11
CA GLY A 43 -8.40 -0.95 5.11
C GLY A 43 -8.37 0.52 4.75
N ASP A 44 -8.56 1.35 5.77
CA ASP A 44 -8.67 2.78 5.62
C ASP A 44 -7.28 3.40 5.41
N ALA A 45 -7.13 4.08 4.28
CA ALA A 45 -5.88 4.75 3.95
C ALA A 45 -5.50 5.83 4.97
N LEU A 46 -6.48 6.50 5.56
CA LEU A 46 -6.22 7.55 6.55
C LEU A 46 -5.49 6.99 7.77
N LYS A 47 -5.82 5.77 8.18
CA LYS A 47 -5.14 5.13 9.29
C LYS A 47 -3.75 4.65 8.88
N THR A 48 -3.63 4.15 7.67
CA THR A 48 -2.38 3.62 7.15
C THR A 48 -1.33 4.72 6.96
N ILE A 49 -1.76 5.92 6.61
CA ILE A 49 -0.88 7.08 6.43
C ILE A 49 -0.11 7.40 7.70
N GLU A 50 -0.69 7.11 8.86
CA GLU A 50 -0.02 7.39 10.14
C GLU A 50 1.26 6.58 10.31
N GLY A 51 1.41 5.48 9.59
CA GLY A 51 2.59 4.65 9.68
C GLY A 51 2.56 3.71 10.88
N GLY A 52 3.73 3.42 11.43
CA GLY A 52 3.86 2.48 12.52
C GLY A 52 3.78 1.05 12.03
N GLN A 53 2.94 0.23 12.65
CA GLN A 53 2.76 -1.15 12.23
C GLN A 53 1.59 -1.26 11.29
N VAL A 54 1.81 -1.97 10.18
CA VAL A 54 0.77 -2.24 9.18
C VAL A 54 0.69 -3.75 8.96
N THR A 55 -0.50 -4.25 8.66
CA THR A 55 -0.71 -5.66 8.40
C THR A 55 -1.14 -5.83 6.96
N THR A 56 -0.41 -6.63 6.21
CA THR A 56 -0.77 -6.95 4.83
C THR A 56 -1.77 -8.11 4.82
N MET A 57 -2.40 -8.34 3.67
CA MET A 57 -3.47 -9.33 3.54
C MET A 57 -3.00 -10.76 3.77
N ASP A 58 -1.70 -11.01 3.66
CA ASP A 58 -1.10 -12.32 3.95
C ASP A 58 -0.94 -12.58 5.45
N GLY A 59 -1.35 -11.63 6.29
CA GLY A 59 -1.26 -11.75 7.74
C GLY A 59 0.05 -11.30 8.35
N GLN A 60 0.97 -10.82 7.53
CA GLN A 60 2.27 -10.35 8.03
C GLN A 60 2.15 -8.94 8.58
N VAL A 61 2.82 -8.70 9.69
CA VAL A 61 2.88 -7.38 10.31
C VAL A 61 4.23 -6.75 9.95
N HIS A 62 4.17 -5.52 9.44
CA HIS A 62 5.36 -4.78 9.04
C HIS A 62 5.46 -3.51 9.86
N ASP A 63 6.63 -3.27 10.43
CA ASP A 63 6.90 -2.02 11.10
C ASP A 63 7.54 -1.08 10.10
N VAL A 64 6.73 -0.21 9.52
CA VAL A 64 7.20 0.75 8.52
C VAL A 64 7.63 2.06 9.15
N GLY A 65 7.25 2.28 10.40
CA GLY A 65 7.55 3.50 11.11
C GLY A 65 6.93 4.70 10.43
N ARG A 66 7.68 5.33 9.55
CA ARG A 66 7.24 6.54 8.86
C ARG A 66 7.37 6.34 7.35
N TRP A 67 6.35 6.76 6.62
CA TRP A 67 6.39 6.69 5.16
C TRP A 67 7.34 7.75 4.62
N ASP A 68 8.21 7.34 3.69
CA ASP A 68 9.12 8.27 3.00
C ASP A 68 8.42 8.97 1.84
N MET A 69 7.49 8.28 1.21
CA MET A 69 6.71 8.83 0.12
C MET A 69 5.27 8.33 0.21
N LEU A 70 4.34 9.22 -0.04
CA LEU A 70 2.93 8.89 -0.07
C LEU A 70 2.37 9.25 -1.45
N ILE A 71 1.83 8.26 -2.13
CA ILE A 71 1.17 8.45 -3.41
C ILE A 71 -0.30 8.13 -3.20
N ALA A 72 -1.16 9.11 -3.37
CA ALA A 72 -2.59 8.94 -3.23
C ALA A 72 -3.26 9.08 -4.59
N HIS A 73 -3.94 8.05 -5.02
CA HIS A 73 -4.75 8.13 -6.23
C HIS A 73 -6.12 8.67 -5.83
N PRO A 74 -6.71 9.55 -6.64
CA PRO A 74 -8.07 9.98 -6.36
C PRO A 74 -8.98 8.76 -6.35
N PRO A 75 -9.95 8.73 -5.44
CA PRO A 75 -10.89 7.61 -5.42
C PRO A 75 -11.53 7.47 -6.80
N CYS A 76 -11.56 6.24 -7.26
CA CYS A 76 -12.19 5.95 -8.53
C CYS A 76 -13.68 6.14 -8.40
N THR A 77 -14.10 7.34 -8.62
CA THR A 77 -15.52 7.65 -8.68
C THR A 77 -15.94 7.49 -10.12
N HIS A 78 -16.80 6.61 -10.32
CA HIS A 78 -17.33 6.34 -11.65
C HIS A 78 -18.78 6.68 -11.72
#